data_632980c842749cd60507e28af874727a
#
_entry.id   632980c842749cd60507e28af874727a
#
_cell.length_a   1.000
_cell.length_b   1.000
_cell.length_c   1.000
_cell.angle_alpha   90.00
_cell.angle_beta   90.00
_cell.angle_gamma   90.00
#
_symmetry.space_group_name_H-M   'P 1'
#
loop_
_entity.id
_entity.type
_entity.pdbx_description
1 polymer ?
#
loop_
_entity_poly.entity_id
_entity_poly.type
_entity_poly.pdbx_seq_one_letter_code
_entity_poly.pdbx_strand_id
1 'polypeptide(L)'
;IFQPVRQRVREEGCKRAILVGHNAFFDLGFVRAAVDRCAIKRDPFHPFSCFDTATLAGLAYGQTVLAKACEAAGITFDNAHAHSAAYDAERTAELFCGIVNRWKELGGWPA
;
A
#
# COMPACT_ATOMS: atom_id res chain seq x y z
N ILE A 1 -4.23 14.86 8.20
CA ILE A 1 -3.87 13.52 7.71
C ILE A 1 -3.39 13.56 6.26
N PHE A 2 -4.10 14.29 5.40
CA PHE A 2 -3.75 14.32 3.98
C PHE A 2 -2.65 15.30 3.61
N GLN A 3 -2.30 16.23 4.48
CA GLN A 3 -1.32 17.28 4.19
C GLN A 3 0.06 16.70 3.77
N PRO A 4 0.65 15.76 4.50
CA PRO A 4 1.92 15.16 4.08
C PRO A 4 1.83 14.45 2.73
N VAL A 5 0.70 13.81 2.46
CA VAL A 5 0.48 13.10 1.19
C VAL A 5 0.41 14.09 0.03
N ARG A 6 -0.35 15.18 0.19
CA ARG A 6 -0.46 16.24 -0.83
C ARG A 6 0.88 16.89 -1.12
N GLN A 7 1.65 17.15 -0.06
CA GLN A 7 2.99 17.73 -0.19
C GLN A 7 3.90 16.83 -1.01
N ARG A 8 3.89 15.54 -0.72
CA ARG A 8 4.73 14.58 -1.42
C ARG A 8 4.33 14.44 -2.89
N VAL A 9 3.04 14.44 -3.18
CA VAL A 9 2.53 14.43 -4.56
C VAL A 9 3.09 15.61 -5.35
N ARG A 10 3.08 16.81 -4.74
CA ARG A 10 3.64 18.01 -5.38
C ARG A 10 5.15 17.92 -5.59
N GLU A 11 5.88 17.48 -4.56
CA GLU A 11 7.33 17.37 -4.62
C GLU A 11 7.80 16.41 -5.72
N GLU A 12 7.06 15.33 -5.92
CA GLU A 12 7.41 14.32 -6.93
C GLU A 12 6.84 14.65 -8.32
N GLY A 13 6.15 15.76 -8.47
CA GLY A 13 5.54 16.13 -9.75
C GLY A 13 4.43 15.20 -10.20
N CYS A 14 3.79 14.51 -9.27
CA CYS A 14 2.71 13.59 -9.56
C CYS A 14 1.36 14.29 -9.49
N LYS A 15 0.35 13.67 -10.09
CA LYS A 15 -1.02 14.19 -10.07
C LYS A 15 -1.81 13.69 -8.87
N ARG A 16 -1.56 12.47 -8.46
CA ARG A 16 -2.31 11.77 -7.40
C ARG A 16 -1.43 10.79 -6.67
N ALA A 17 -1.85 10.43 -5.46
CA ALA A 17 -1.32 9.31 -4.71
C ALA A 17 -2.14 8.06 -5.03
N ILE A 18 -1.51 6.90 -4.95
CA ILE A 18 -2.21 5.63 -5.05
C ILE A 18 -2.10 4.93 -3.70
N LEU A 19 -3.24 4.58 -3.12
CA LEU A 19 -3.29 3.89 -1.85
C LEU A 19 -2.71 2.48 -1.99
N VAL A 20 -1.87 2.09 -1.06
CA VAL A 20 -1.33 0.74 -0.95
C VAL A 20 -1.86 0.09 0.32
N GLY A 21 -2.35 -1.11 0.23
CA GLY A 21 -2.84 -1.84 1.38
C GLY A 21 -2.88 -3.34 1.12
N HIS A 22 -3.03 -4.11 2.18
CA HIS A 22 -3.28 -5.54 2.08
C HIS A 22 -4.80 -5.75 2.08
N ASN A 23 -5.36 -6.16 0.97
CA ASN A 23 -6.79 -6.06 0.65
C ASN A 23 -7.24 -4.59 0.61
N ALA A 24 -6.52 -3.82 -0.18
CA ALA A 24 -6.56 -2.35 -0.19
C ALA A 24 -7.92 -1.76 -0.52
N PHE A 25 -8.81 -2.50 -1.16
CA PHE A 25 -10.15 -2.02 -1.46
C PHE A 25 -10.96 -1.71 -0.19
N PHE A 26 -10.73 -2.42 0.91
CA PHE A 26 -11.32 -2.09 2.20
C PHE A 26 -10.83 -0.73 2.70
N ASP A 27 -9.51 -0.55 2.70
CA ASP A 27 -8.89 0.71 3.16
C ASP A 27 -9.34 1.89 2.32
N LEU A 28 -9.37 1.73 1.00
CA LEU A 28 -9.83 2.78 0.10
C LEU A 28 -11.30 3.11 0.35
N GLY A 29 -12.14 2.12 0.60
CA GLY A 29 -13.55 2.32 0.92
C GLY A 29 -13.74 3.13 2.21
N PHE A 30 -12.99 2.81 3.26
CA PHE A 30 -13.04 3.55 4.52
C PHE A 30 -12.52 4.98 4.36
N VAL A 31 -11.43 5.18 3.63
CA VAL A 31 -10.89 6.52 3.35
C VAL A 31 -11.93 7.36 2.59
N ARG A 32 -12.54 6.81 1.57
CA ARG A 32 -13.57 7.53 0.79
C ARG A 32 -14.79 7.89 1.63
N ALA A 33 -15.24 6.96 2.48
CA ALA A 33 -16.35 7.25 3.39
C ALA A 33 -16.01 8.39 4.36
N ALA A 34 -14.77 8.40 4.88
CA ALA A 34 -14.32 9.47 5.75
C ALA A 34 -14.22 10.81 5.02
N VAL A 35 -13.73 10.80 3.78
CA VAL A 35 -13.67 12.01 2.93
C VAL A 35 -15.06 12.61 2.73
N ASP A 36 -16.04 11.75 2.42
CA ASP A 36 -17.42 12.18 2.20
C ASP A 36 -18.04 12.75 3.49
N ARG A 37 -17.86 12.06 4.63
CA ARG A 37 -18.39 12.54 5.93
C ARG A 37 -17.79 13.86 6.35
N CYS A 38 -16.50 14.04 6.12
CA CYS A 38 -15.78 15.25 6.53
C CYS A 38 -15.81 16.35 5.47
N ALA A 39 -16.47 16.13 4.35
CA ALA A 39 -16.55 17.05 3.22
C ALA A 39 -15.17 17.55 2.76
N ILE A 40 -14.19 16.67 2.70
CA ILE A 40 -12.85 17.02 2.27
C ILE A 40 -12.83 17.18 0.75
N LYS A 41 -12.41 18.37 0.30
CA LYS A 41 -12.49 18.74 -1.12
C LYS A 41 -11.28 18.31 -1.95
N ARG A 42 -10.12 18.12 -1.32
CA ARG A 42 -8.88 17.77 -2.02
C ARG A 42 -8.32 16.47 -1.49
N ASP A 43 -9.02 15.39 -1.81
CA ASP A 43 -8.54 14.04 -1.57
C ASP A 43 -7.35 13.77 -2.49
N PRO A 44 -6.15 13.48 -1.94
CA PRO A 44 -4.97 13.25 -2.75
C PRO A 44 -4.96 11.89 -3.44
N PHE A 45 -5.80 10.97 -3.03
CA PHE A 45 -5.79 9.61 -3.53
C PHE A 45 -6.58 9.45 -4.82
N HIS A 46 -6.09 8.57 -5.68
CA HIS A 46 -6.83 8.16 -6.87
C HIS A 46 -8.18 7.59 -6.44
N PRO A 47 -9.29 7.97 -7.11
CA PRO A 47 -10.62 7.64 -6.63
C PRO A 47 -10.98 6.15 -6.67
N PHE A 48 -10.32 5.35 -7.51
CA PHE A 48 -10.66 3.93 -7.66
C PHE A 48 -9.46 3.01 -7.87
N SER A 49 -8.25 3.53 -8.05
CA SER A 49 -7.06 2.71 -8.21
C SER A 49 -6.34 2.56 -6.88
N CYS A 50 -5.95 1.34 -6.55
CA CYS A 50 -5.10 1.04 -5.40
C CYS A 50 -4.16 -0.09 -5.76
N PHE A 51 -3.04 -0.18 -5.07
CA PHE A 51 -2.15 -1.34 -5.16
C PHE A 51 -2.42 -2.26 -3.97
N ASP A 52 -2.73 -3.50 -4.27
CA ASP A 52 -3.09 -4.50 -3.28
C ASP A 52 -1.96 -5.50 -3.09
N THR A 53 -1.34 -5.47 -1.91
CA THR A 53 -0.23 -6.37 -1.62
C THR A 53 -0.65 -7.83 -1.50
N ALA A 54 -1.91 -8.13 -1.22
CA ALA A 54 -2.40 -9.51 -1.24
C ALA A 54 -2.30 -10.08 -2.66
N THR A 55 -2.76 -9.31 -3.66
CA THR A 55 -2.66 -9.70 -5.06
C THR A 55 -1.22 -9.76 -5.54
N LEU A 56 -0.42 -8.73 -5.21
CA LEU A 56 0.97 -8.66 -5.64
C LEU A 56 1.82 -9.78 -5.02
N ALA A 57 1.63 -10.06 -3.75
CA ALA A 57 2.34 -11.14 -3.07
C ALA A 57 1.86 -12.51 -3.55
N GLY A 58 0.58 -12.63 -3.87
CA GLY A 58 0.05 -13.83 -4.51
C GLY A 58 0.78 -14.15 -5.80
N LEU A 59 1.02 -13.11 -6.61
CA LEU A 59 1.77 -13.25 -7.87
C LEU A 59 3.27 -13.49 -7.62
N ALA A 60 3.89 -12.69 -6.74
CA ALA A 60 5.34 -12.72 -6.53
C ALA A 60 5.82 -13.91 -5.70
N TYR A 61 5.04 -14.33 -4.71
CA TYR A 61 5.47 -15.33 -3.71
C TYR A 61 4.49 -16.49 -3.54
N GLY A 62 3.34 -16.45 -4.19
CA GLY A 62 2.32 -17.48 -4.01
C GLY A 62 1.63 -17.42 -2.64
N GLN A 63 1.68 -16.27 -1.96
CA GLN A 63 1.11 -16.09 -0.62
C GLN A 63 0.24 -14.83 -0.58
N THR A 64 -0.96 -14.96 -0.02
CA THR A 64 -1.91 -13.84 0.07
C THR A 64 -2.17 -13.38 1.51
N VAL A 65 -1.77 -14.16 2.50
CA VAL A 65 -1.87 -13.79 3.92
C VAL A 65 -0.64 -12.96 4.28
N LEU A 66 -0.83 -11.80 4.90
CA LEU A 66 0.25 -10.84 5.15
C LEU A 66 1.45 -11.47 5.88
N ALA A 67 1.21 -12.21 6.95
CA ALA A 67 2.30 -12.85 7.71
C ALA A 67 3.10 -13.82 6.85
N LYS A 68 2.42 -14.62 6.03
CA LYS A 68 3.07 -15.61 5.16
C LYS A 68 3.78 -14.96 3.99
N ALA A 69 3.21 -13.88 3.44
CA ALA A 69 3.83 -13.11 2.38
C ALA A 69 5.11 -12.44 2.87
N CYS A 70 5.09 -11.85 4.06
CA CYS A 70 6.28 -11.27 4.68
C CYS A 70 7.36 -12.33 4.92
N GLU A 71 7.00 -13.48 5.44
CA GLU A 71 7.93 -14.59 5.64
C GLU A 71 8.59 -15.01 4.32
N ALA A 72 7.80 -15.19 3.28
CA ALA A 72 8.31 -15.55 1.95
C ALA A 72 9.23 -14.47 1.36
N ALA A 73 8.98 -13.21 1.68
CA ALA A 73 9.78 -12.07 1.23
C ALA A 73 11.02 -11.81 2.11
N GLY A 74 11.23 -12.57 3.17
CA GLY A 74 12.32 -12.35 4.10
C GLY A 74 12.12 -11.18 5.06
N ILE A 75 10.88 -10.76 5.25
CA ILE A 75 10.51 -9.67 6.16
C ILE A 75 10.06 -10.28 7.48
N THR A 76 10.66 -9.84 8.59
CA THR A 76 10.26 -10.29 9.92
C THR A 76 8.82 -9.86 10.22
N PHE A 77 7.99 -10.82 10.60
CA PHE A 77 6.62 -10.56 11.01
C PHE A 77 6.40 -11.17 12.39
N ASP A 78 6.30 -10.33 13.41
CA ASP A 78 6.12 -10.74 14.78
C ASP A 78 4.63 -10.86 15.12
N ASN A 79 4.16 -12.08 15.31
CA ASN A 79 2.76 -12.35 15.65
C ASN A 79 2.31 -11.72 16.98
N ALA A 80 3.24 -11.39 17.87
CA ALA A 80 2.92 -10.69 19.13
C ALA A 80 2.41 -9.27 18.87
N HIS A 81 2.83 -8.65 17.76
CA HIS A 81 2.41 -7.31 17.33
C HIS A 81 1.36 -7.36 16.22
N ALA A 82 1.01 -8.55 15.74
CA ALA A 82 -0.03 -8.72 14.74
C ALA A 82 -1.34 -8.09 15.23
N HIS A 83 -2.12 -7.52 14.33
CA HIS A 83 -3.37 -6.79 14.61
C HIS A 83 -3.17 -5.36 15.12
N SER A 84 -1.94 -4.90 15.37
CA SER A 84 -1.68 -3.47 15.49
C SER A 84 -1.74 -2.85 14.10
N ALA A 85 -2.59 -1.82 13.93
CA ALA A 85 -2.75 -1.16 12.63
C ALA A 85 -1.44 -0.57 12.12
N ALA A 86 -0.66 0.06 12.99
CA ALA A 86 0.63 0.64 12.61
C ALA A 86 1.63 -0.43 12.20
N TYR A 87 1.72 -1.52 12.93
CA TYR A 87 2.63 -2.61 12.61
C TYR A 87 2.28 -3.25 11.26
N ASP A 88 1.00 -3.56 11.06
CA ASP A 88 0.52 -4.16 9.82
C ASP A 88 0.75 -3.23 8.63
N ALA A 89 0.55 -1.93 8.81
CA ALA A 89 0.81 -0.93 7.77
C ALA A 89 2.29 -0.85 7.41
N GLU A 90 3.19 -0.86 8.39
CA GLU A 90 4.63 -0.86 8.16
C GLU A 90 5.09 -2.12 7.42
N ARG A 91 4.59 -3.29 7.84
CA ARG A 91 4.93 -4.55 7.17
C ARG A 91 4.40 -4.59 5.75
N THR A 92 3.19 -4.07 5.53
CA THR A 92 2.60 -3.94 4.19
C THR A 92 3.44 -3.03 3.30
N ALA A 93 3.90 -1.91 3.83
CA ALA A 93 4.77 -0.99 3.10
C ALA A 93 6.11 -1.65 2.71
N GLU A 94 6.74 -2.36 3.64
CA GLU A 94 7.98 -3.10 3.36
C GLU A 94 7.76 -4.17 2.29
N LEU A 95 6.66 -4.90 2.38
CA LEU A 95 6.32 -5.92 1.40
C LEU A 95 6.13 -5.31 0.02
N PHE A 96 5.39 -4.21 -0.07
CA PHE A 96 5.16 -3.50 -1.34
C PHE A 96 6.47 -3.02 -1.94
N CYS A 97 7.30 -2.35 -1.15
CA CYS A 97 8.60 -1.84 -1.62
C CYS A 97 9.53 -2.97 -2.07
N GLY A 98 9.52 -4.09 -1.34
CA GLY A 98 10.29 -5.26 -1.70
C GLY A 98 9.88 -5.84 -3.05
N ILE A 99 8.58 -5.94 -3.29
CA ILE A 99 8.03 -6.44 -4.56
C ILE A 99 8.38 -5.48 -5.71
N VAL A 100 8.21 -4.19 -5.51
CA VAL A 100 8.54 -3.17 -6.52
C VAL A 100 10.02 -3.18 -6.86
N ASN A 101 10.89 -3.27 -5.85
CA ASN A 101 12.33 -3.31 -6.06
C ASN A 101 12.76 -4.55 -6.83
N ARG A 102 12.17 -5.70 -6.51
CA ARG A 102 12.42 -6.94 -7.25
C ARG A 102 11.95 -6.81 -8.71
N TRP A 103 10.80 -6.20 -8.94
CA TRP A 103 10.30 -5.93 -10.28
C TRP A 103 11.28 -5.07 -11.08
N LYS A 104 11.83 -4.03 -10.46
CA LYS A 104 12.84 -3.16 -11.07
C LYS A 104 14.11 -3.91 -11.43
N GLU A 105 14.57 -4.81 -10.55
CA GLU A 105 15.74 -5.66 -10.79
C GLU A 105 15.54 -6.59 -11.98
N LEU A 106 14.30 -7.03 -12.21
CA LEU A 106 13.94 -7.91 -13.32
C LEU A 106 13.68 -7.17 -14.64
N GLY A 107 13.85 -5.84 -14.65
CA GLY A 107 13.69 -5.02 -15.86
C GLY A 107 12.74 -3.84 -15.69
N GLY A 108 11.89 -3.84 -14.70
CA GLY A 108 10.96 -2.74 -14.42
C GLY A 108 9.85 -2.60 -15.46
N TRP A 109 9.33 -1.39 -15.57
CA TRP A 109 8.30 -1.07 -16.56
C TRP A 109 8.92 -0.90 -17.93
N PRO A 110 8.17 -1.23 -19.00
CA PRO A 110 8.62 -0.91 -20.35
C PRO A 110 8.80 0.61 -20.51
N ALA A 111 9.83 1.00 -21.22
CA ALA A 111 10.13 2.40 -21.44
C ALA A 111 9.08 3.07 -22.33
#